data_4d01fed5b50f844b17749de5f932f5d5
#
_entry.id   4d01fed5b50f844b17749de5f932f5d5
#
_cell.length_a   1.000
_cell.length_b   1.000
_cell.length_c   1.000
_cell.angle_alpha   90.00
_cell.angle_beta   90.00
_cell.angle_gamma   90.00
#
_symmetry.space_group_name_H-M   'P 1'
#
loop_
_entity.id
_entity.type
_entity.pdbx_description
1 polymer ?
#
loop_
_entity_poly.entity_id
_entity_poly.type
_entity_poly.pdbx_seq_one_letter_code
_entity_poly.pdbx_strand_id
1 'polypeptide(L)'
;VVWTNGDREVAIRMAFMYTLNSKLKEWWDEVSLIVWGPSAKLLTEDTSLQEYIGKIKDAGVDVLACKACADSYGVSEMLEKMGIDVKYTGQVLTDFLKDENTRVITV
;
A
#
# COMPACT_ATOMS: atom_id res chain seq x y z
N VAL A 1 2.07 -6.17 2.93
CA VAL A 1 2.53 -6.08 1.54
C VAL A 1 3.22 -4.74 1.33
N VAL A 2 4.45 -4.77 0.87
CA VAL A 2 5.18 -3.56 0.46
C VAL A 2 5.11 -3.50 -1.07
N TRP A 3 4.38 -2.53 -1.58
CA TRP A 3 4.19 -2.35 -3.01
C TRP A 3 5.11 -1.23 -3.52
N THR A 4 6.10 -1.60 -4.31
CA THR A 4 7.11 -0.67 -4.83
C THR A 4 7.05 -0.50 -6.35
N ASN A 5 6.47 -1.46 -7.04
CA ASN A 5 6.54 -1.58 -8.50
C ASN A 5 5.67 -0.53 -9.20
N GLY A 6 6.23 0.10 -10.22
CA GLY A 6 5.53 1.09 -11.03
C GLY A 6 4.77 0.50 -12.22
N ASP A 7 4.68 -0.81 -12.34
CA ASP A 7 3.95 -1.49 -13.39
C ASP A 7 2.49 -1.71 -12.98
N ARG A 8 1.56 -1.21 -13.79
CA ARG A 8 0.12 -1.31 -13.51
C ARG A 8 -0.37 -2.75 -13.43
N GLU A 9 0.14 -3.63 -14.27
CA GLU A 9 -0.27 -5.04 -14.26
C GLU A 9 0.18 -5.74 -12.97
N VAL A 10 1.37 -5.45 -12.48
CA VAL A 10 1.85 -5.98 -11.20
C VAL A 10 0.97 -5.49 -10.06
N ALA A 11 0.59 -4.22 -10.09
CA ALA A 11 -0.29 -3.65 -9.07
C ALA A 11 -1.62 -4.40 -9.01
N ILE A 12 -2.29 -4.56 -10.14
CA ILE A 12 -3.61 -5.18 -10.21
C ILE A 12 -3.53 -6.69 -9.95
N ARG A 13 -2.61 -7.37 -10.64
CA ARG A 13 -2.55 -8.83 -10.66
C ARG A 13 -1.94 -9.46 -9.42
N MET A 14 -1.09 -8.73 -8.72
CA MET A 14 -0.43 -9.26 -7.53
C MET A 14 -0.69 -8.41 -6.29
N ALA A 15 -0.18 -7.18 -6.25
CA ALA A 15 -0.21 -6.37 -5.03
C ALA A 15 -1.62 -6.17 -4.49
N PHE A 16 -2.53 -5.69 -5.31
CA PHE A 16 -3.91 -5.39 -4.89
C PHE A 16 -4.77 -6.63 -4.76
N MET A 17 -4.66 -7.54 -5.72
CA MET A 17 -5.43 -8.77 -5.70
C MET A 17 -5.13 -9.60 -4.45
N TYR A 18 -3.85 -9.81 -4.15
CA TYR A 18 -3.47 -10.58 -2.98
C TYR A 18 -3.86 -9.85 -1.68
N THR A 19 -3.59 -8.55 -1.60
CA THR A 19 -3.91 -7.74 -0.42
C THR A 19 -5.42 -7.79 -0.10
N LEU A 20 -6.25 -7.54 -1.10
CA LEU A 20 -7.70 -7.52 -0.90
C LEU A 20 -8.24 -8.90 -0.53
N ASN A 21 -7.85 -9.93 -1.27
CA ASN A 21 -8.33 -11.29 -1.01
C ASN A 21 -7.84 -11.83 0.33
N SER A 22 -6.63 -11.50 0.73
CA SER A 22 -6.08 -11.89 2.04
C SER A 22 -6.97 -11.41 3.17
N LYS A 23 -7.52 -10.22 3.05
CA LYS A 23 -8.42 -9.67 4.06
C LYS A 23 -9.83 -10.24 3.94
N LEU A 24 -10.40 -10.24 2.75
CA LEU A 24 -11.77 -10.69 2.51
C LEU A 24 -11.97 -12.17 2.84
N LYS A 25 -10.97 -12.99 2.54
CA LYS A 25 -11.02 -14.45 2.78
C LYS A 25 -10.45 -14.86 4.13
N GLU A 26 -10.06 -13.86 4.94
CA GLU A 26 -9.53 -14.09 6.28
C GLU A 26 -8.32 -15.03 6.31
N TRP A 27 -7.46 -14.94 5.27
CA TRP A 27 -6.21 -15.67 5.26
C TRP A 27 -5.25 -15.15 6.33
N TRP A 28 -5.36 -13.85 6.63
CA TRP A 28 -4.64 -13.17 7.68
C TRP A 28 -5.62 -12.33 8.50
N ASP A 29 -5.40 -12.22 9.79
CA ASP A 29 -6.26 -11.42 10.67
C ASP A 29 -6.12 -9.93 10.36
N GLU A 30 -4.89 -9.48 10.19
CA GLU A 30 -4.58 -8.09 9.88
C GLU A 30 -3.75 -8.01 8.61
N VAL A 31 -4.10 -7.09 7.72
CA VAL A 31 -3.40 -6.87 6.46
C VAL A 31 -3.10 -5.40 6.32
N SER A 32 -1.85 -5.08 6.00
CA SER A 32 -1.41 -3.71 5.72
C SER A 32 -0.77 -3.64 4.33
N LEU A 33 -0.99 -2.54 3.65
CA LEU A 33 -0.38 -2.23 2.36
C LEU A 33 0.45 -0.97 2.50
N ILE A 34 1.74 -1.05 2.20
CA ILE A 34 2.63 0.11 2.21
C ILE A 34 2.98 0.47 0.78
N VAL A 35 2.61 1.67 0.37
CA VAL A 35 2.95 2.24 -0.93
C VAL A 35 4.32 2.91 -0.81
N TRP A 36 5.30 2.40 -1.55
CA TRP A 36 6.69 2.84 -1.40
C TRP A 36 7.40 2.95 -2.76
N GLY A 37 8.01 4.10 -3.01
CA GLY A 37 8.76 4.31 -4.25
C GLY A 37 7.88 4.58 -5.45
N PRO A 38 8.21 4.03 -6.63
CA PRO A 38 7.48 4.30 -7.89
C PRO A 38 5.99 4.01 -7.86
N SER A 39 5.54 3.12 -6.99
CA SER A 39 4.11 2.83 -6.82
C SER A 39 3.31 4.05 -6.39
N ALA A 40 3.91 4.94 -5.59
CA ALA A 40 3.24 6.18 -5.16
C ALA A 40 2.91 7.07 -6.37
N LYS A 41 3.82 7.18 -7.31
CA LYS A 41 3.61 7.95 -8.54
C LYS A 41 2.53 7.31 -9.41
N LEU A 42 2.62 6.00 -9.63
CA LEU A 42 1.64 5.27 -10.42
C LEU A 42 0.23 5.43 -9.85
N LEU A 43 0.08 5.27 -8.54
CA LEU A 43 -1.22 5.37 -7.87
C LEU A 43 -1.89 6.72 -8.10
N THR A 44 -1.12 7.80 -8.05
CA THR A 44 -1.68 9.15 -8.22
C THR A 44 -1.99 9.50 -9.68
N GLU A 45 -1.49 8.72 -10.63
CA GLU A 45 -1.73 8.92 -12.05
C GLU A 45 -2.83 8.03 -12.64
N ASP A 46 -3.32 7.04 -11.88
CA ASP A 46 -4.26 6.04 -12.38
C ASP A 46 -5.52 5.98 -11.54
N THR A 47 -6.61 6.49 -12.10
CA THR A 47 -7.92 6.57 -11.43
C THR A 47 -8.47 5.19 -11.06
N SER A 48 -8.29 4.18 -11.90
CA SER A 48 -8.78 2.85 -11.61
C SER A 48 -8.03 2.18 -10.45
N LEU A 49 -6.75 2.48 -10.30
CA LEU A 49 -5.98 2.03 -9.12
C LEU A 49 -6.44 2.74 -7.86
N GLN A 50 -6.78 4.01 -7.95
CA GLN A 50 -7.33 4.77 -6.82
C GLN A 50 -8.66 4.18 -6.35
N GLU A 51 -9.52 3.79 -7.28
CA GLU A 51 -10.78 3.12 -6.95
C GLU A 51 -10.54 1.77 -6.30
N TYR A 52 -9.55 1.03 -6.77
CA TYR A 52 -9.17 -0.26 -6.19
C TYR A 52 -8.66 -0.10 -4.75
N ILE A 53 -7.85 0.92 -4.50
CA ILE A 53 -7.39 1.26 -3.14
C ILE A 53 -8.59 1.56 -2.23
N GLY A 54 -9.61 2.24 -2.74
CA GLY A 54 -10.85 2.47 -2.00
C GLY A 54 -11.49 1.16 -1.51
N LYS A 55 -11.58 0.17 -2.37
CA LYS A 55 -12.11 -1.15 -2.02
C LYS A 55 -11.24 -1.87 -0.99
N ILE A 56 -9.93 -1.75 -1.12
CA ILE A 56 -8.97 -2.33 -0.17
C ILE A 56 -9.17 -1.72 1.22
N LYS A 57 -9.29 -0.40 1.29
CA LYS A 57 -9.53 0.31 2.55
C LYS A 57 -10.89 -0.07 3.15
N ASP A 58 -11.92 -0.14 2.34
CA ASP A 58 -13.27 -0.52 2.81
C ASP A 58 -13.30 -1.94 3.37
N ALA A 59 -12.42 -2.81 2.90
CA ALA A 59 -12.28 -4.17 3.43
C ALA A 59 -11.59 -4.23 4.79
N GLY A 60 -11.02 -3.12 5.25
CA GLY A 60 -10.35 -3.04 6.55
C GLY A 60 -8.82 -3.19 6.50
N VAL A 61 -8.23 -3.04 5.32
CA VAL A 61 -6.78 -3.04 5.16
C VAL A 61 -6.22 -1.66 5.53
N ASP A 62 -5.16 -1.63 6.33
CA ASP A 62 -4.43 -0.39 6.60
C ASP A 62 -3.56 -0.03 5.41
N VAL A 63 -3.78 1.15 4.83
CA VAL A 63 -3.00 1.61 3.69
C VAL A 63 -2.15 2.81 4.12
N LEU A 64 -0.83 2.63 3.99
CA LEU A 64 0.16 3.63 4.34
C LEU A 64 0.99 3.99 3.10
N ALA A 65 1.57 5.18 3.09
CA ALA A 65 2.49 5.58 2.04
C ALA A 65 3.76 6.19 2.64
N CYS A 66 4.89 5.91 2.01
CA CYS A 66 6.18 6.46 2.41
C CYS A 66 6.20 7.97 2.17
N LYS A 67 6.31 8.74 3.25
CA LYS A 67 6.32 10.20 3.17
C LYS A 67 7.50 10.73 2.36
N ALA A 68 8.69 10.19 2.53
CA ALA A 68 9.86 10.62 1.79
C ALA A 68 9.67 10.47 0.28
N CYS A 69 9.09 9.33 -0.15
CA CYS A 69 8.78 9.08 -1.56
C CYS A 69 7.67 10.00 -2.06
N ALA A 70 6.61 10.15 -1.28
CA ALA A 70 5.48 10.99 -1.64
C ALA A 70 5.87 12.45 -1.77
N ASP A 71 6.70 12.97 -0.85
CA ASP A 71 7.23 14.33 -0.92
C ASP A 71 8.13 14.51 -2.14
N SER A 72 8.98 13.52 -2.43
CA SER A 72 9.89 13.54 -3.58
C SER A 72 9.13 13.63 -4.90
N TYR A 73 8.00 12.94 -5.02
CA TYR A 73 7.13 13.00 -6.21
C TYR A 73 6.14 14.15 -6.17
N GLY A 74 6.01 14.86 -5.05
CA GLY A 74 5.05 15.95 -4.91
C GLY A 74 3.61 15.49 -4.81
N VAL A 75 3.37 14.29 -4.28
CA VAL A 75 2.03 13.66 -4.26
C VAL A 75 1.45 13.41 -2.87
N SER A 76 2.11 13.92 -1.83
CA SER A 76 1.67 13.68 -0.44
C SER A 76 0.23 14.14 -0.19
N GLU A 77 -0.14 15.33 -0.62
CA GLU A 77 -1.50 15.84 -0.43
C GLU A 77 -2.54 14.97 -1.14
N MET A 78 -2.24 14.53 -2.35
CA MET A 78 -3.15 13.70 -3.12
C MET A 78 -3.38 12.35 -2.44
N LEU A 79 -2.32 11.73 -1.92
CA LEU A 79 -2.42 10.48 -1.18
C LEU A 79 -3.22 10.67 0.12
N GLU A 80 -3.01 11.77 0.83
CA GLU A 80 -3.77 12.09 2.04
C GLU A 80 -5.25 12.28 1.74
N LYS A 81 -5.59 12.94 0.64
CA LYS A 81 -6.97 13.12 0.19
C LYS A 81 -7.66 11.79 -0.15
N MET A 82 -6.89 10.78 -0.54
CA MET A 82 -7.40 9.43 -0.75
C MET A 82 -7.61 8.67 0.56
N GLY A 83 -7.29 9.28 1.71
CA GLY A 83 -7.40 8.64 3.01
C GLY A 83 -6.24 7.70 3.32
N ILE A 84 -5.12 7.83 2.64
CA ILE A 84 -3.92 7.06 2.89
C ILE A 84 -3.11 7.76 3.97
N ASP A 85 -2.61 6.99 4.93
CA ASP A 85 -1.75 7.49 6.01
C ASP A 85 -0.34 7.71 5.48
N VAL A 86 0.02 8.96 5.20
CA VAL A 86 1.34 9.34 4.68
C VAL A 86 2.27 9.65 5.86
N LYS A 87 3.26 8.80 6.04
CA LYS A 87 4.23 8.95 7.14
C LYS A 87 5.55 8.28 6.77
N TYR A 88 6.57 8.48 7.60
CA TYR A 88 7.84 7.79 7.41
C TYR A 88 7.67 6.31 7.73
N THR A 89 7.73 5.46 6.70
CA THR A 89 7.40 4.04 6.80
C THR A 89 8.59 3.14 7.10
N GLY A 90 9.79 3.69 7.17
CA GLY A 90 10.99 2.90 7.51
C GLY A 90 10.89 2.23 8.87
N GLN A 91 10.46 2.96 9.89
CA GLN A 91 10.26 2.40 11.22
C GLN A 91 9.12 1.39 11.23
N VAL A 92 8.03 1.69 10.54
CA VAL A 92 6.87 0.79 10.44
C VAL A 92 7.28 -0.54 9.83
N LEU A 93 8.02 -0.50 8.71
CA LEU A 93 8.52 -1.71 8.06
C LEU A 93 9.46 -2.49 8.97
N THR A 94 10.34 -1.78 9.67
CA THR A 94 11.29 -2.41 10.61
C THR A 94 10.55 -3.12 11.74
N ASP A 95 9.52 -2.49 12.29
CA ASP A 95 8.70 -3.07 13.35
C ASP A 95 7.98 -4.33 12.86
N PHE A 96 7.43 -4.32 11.64
CA PHE A 96 6.84 -5.50 11.04
C PHE A 96 7.85 -6.63 10.85
N LEU A 97 9.05 -6.30 10.36
CA LEU A 97 10.10 -7.29 10.14
C LEU A 97 10.59 -7.94 11.44
N LYS A 98 10.54 -7.22 12.55
CA LYS A 98 10.94 -7.73 13.87
C LYS A 98 9.83 -8.49 14.58
N ASP A 99 8.59 -8.34 14.15
CA ASP A 99 7.45 -9.00 14.76
C ASP A 99 7.37 -10.45 14.30
N GLU A 100 7.43 -11.39 15.24
CA GLU A 100 7.39 -12.82 14.95
C GLU A 100 6.09 -13.29 14.31
N ASN A 101 5.01 -12.55 14.52
CA ASN A 101 3.68 -12.89 13.99
C ASN A 101 3.36 -12.22 12.67
N THR A 102 4.29 -11.42 12.14
CA THR A 102 4.09 -10.68 10.89
C THR A 102 4.95 -11.26 9.79
N ARG A 103 4.38 -11.32 8.59
CA ARG A 103 5.12 -11.69 7.38
C ARG A 103 5.08 -10.54 6.40
N VAL A 104 6.21 -10.25 5.78
CA VAL A 104 6.34 -9.15 4.84
C VAL A 104 6.68 -9.70 3.46
N ILE A 105 5.91 -9.29 2.46
CA ILE A 105 6.25 -9.53 1.06
C ILE A 105 6.41 -8.19 0.36
N THR A 106 7.38 -8.12 -0.54
CA THR A 106 7.66 -6.92 -1.34
C THR A 106 7.39 -7.22 -2.81
N VAL A 107 6.62 -6.34 -3.42
CA VAL A 107 6.22 -6.48 -4.83
C VAL A 107 6.65 -5.28 -5.64
#